data_5d8efbd5aadd800e8a610aa8a282e2b4
#
_entry.id   5d8efbd5aadd800e8a610aa8a282e2b4
#
_cell.length_a   1.000
_cell.length_b   1.000
_cell.length_c   1.000
_cell.angle_alpha   90.00
_cell.angle_beta   90.00
_cell.angle_gamma   90.00
#
_symmetry.space_group_name_H-M   'P 1'
#
loop_
_entity.id
_entity.type
_entity.pdbx_description
1 polymer ?
#
loop_
_entity_poly.entity_id
_entity_poly.type
_entity_poly.pdbx_seq_one_letter_code
_entity_poly.pdbx_strand_id
1 'polypeptide(L)'
;MKGIILAAGKGSRLYPMTRPVCKPLLPVYDKPMIYYPLAVLLEAGIRDILIIIPPGEEGPFYRLLGSGGRLGVNITYEVQEVARGIADALLIGSQFIGNDDVCLVLGDNIFYSLKFGGYLKQALQHREGACVFGYYVDDPRAFGVVEFDAQGRAVSIEEKPRYPKSNYIIPGLYFYDNSVVEIARNLEPSARGELEITDVNLEYMRREQLHVVKLDRDFVWLDAGTADSLLYSAQEVKRVQDATGIYIACPEEIAYRRGYIDQKTVLRHAAELDKTLYGRYLECL
;
A
#
# COMPACT_ATOMS: atom_id res chain seq x y z
N MET A 1 10.86 -10.37 6.58
CA MET A 1 9.86 -9.88 5.59
C MET A 1 10.33 -8.55 5.03
N LYS A 2 10.20 -8.35 3.73
CA LYS A 2 10.53 -7.11 3.01
C LYS A 2 9.27 -6.42 2.51
N GLY A 3 9.33 -5.12 2.23
CA GLY A 3 8.21 -4.34 1.75
C GLY A 3 8.40 -3.90 0.30
N ILE A 4 7.35 -3.96 -0.51
CA ILE A 4 7.33 -3.39 -1.85
C ILE A 4 6.18 -2.38 -1.92
N ILE A 5 6.48 -1.16 -2.39
CA ILE A 5 5.48 -0.17 -2.77
C ILE A 5 5.44 -0.11 -4.29
N LEU A 6 4.34 -0.53 -4.91
CA LEU A 6 4.16 -0.36 -6.35
C LEU A 6 3.61 1.03 -6.66
N ALA A 7 4.50 1.91 -7.09
CA ALA A 7 4.24 3.33 -7.36
C ALA A 7 4.37 3.70 -8.86
N ALA A 8 4.37 2.71 -9.76
CA ALA A 8 4.66 2.88 -11.19
C ALA A 8 3.44 3.21 -12.08
N GLY A 9 2.26 3.38 -11.50
CA GLY A 9 1.04 3.72 -12.23
C GLY A 9 1.14 5.08 -12.93
N LYS A 10 0.83 5.15 -14.23
CA LYS A 10 0.87 6.39 -15.04
C LYS A 10 -0.11 7.48 -14.56
N GLY A 11 -1.11 7.14 -13.78
CA GLY A 11 -2.11 8.10 -13.30
C GLY A 11 -2.89 8.81 -14.40
N SER A 12 -3.11 8.16 -15.55
CA SER A 12 -3.75 8.79 -16.72
C SER A 12 -5.18 9.28 -16.46
N ARG A 13 -5.90 8.64 -15.53
CA ARG A 13 -7.23 9.09 -15.08
C ARG A 13 -7.20 10.43 -14.31
N LEU A 14 -6.01 10.86 -13.89
CA LEU A 14 -5.77 12.13 -13.20
C LEU A 14 -5.18 13.22 -14.11
N TYR A 15 -5.04 12.97 -15.43
CA TYR A 15 -4.59 14.01 -16.35
C TYR A 15 -5.54 15.22 -16.32
N PRO A 16 -4.98 16.47 -16.35
CA PRO A 16 -3.58 16.83 -16.58
C PRO A 16 -2.70 16.88 -15.33
N MET A 17 -3.22 16.65 -14.10
CA MET A 17 -2.46 16.76 -12.84
C MET A 17 -1.19 15.90 -12.82
N THR A 18 -1.25 14.70 -13.41
CA THR A 18 -0.13 13.75 -13.42
C THR A 18 0.76 13.85 -14.66
N ARG A 19 0.67 14.93 -15.44
CA ARG A 19 1.65 15.21 -16.50
C ARG A 19 2.99 15.72 -15.96
N PRO A 20 3.01 16.67 -15.01
CA PRO A 20 4.26 17.23 -14.47
C PRO A 20 4.79 16.43 -13.26
N VAL A 21 4.01 15.53 -12.65
CA VAL A 21 4.38 14.85 -11.41
C VAL A 21 3.71 13.46 -11.35
N CYS A 22 4.47 12.47 -10.92
CA CYS A 22 3.99 11.10 -10.75
C CYS A 22 2.84 11.03 -9.71
N LYS A 23 1.81 10.20 -9.97
CA LYS A 23 0.62 10.07 -9.12
C LYS A 23 0.95 9.91 -7.63
N PRO A 24 1.86 9.03 -7.18
CA PRO A 24 2.17 8.85 -5.76
C PRO A 24 2.82 10.07 -5.09
N LEU A 25 3.27 11.05 -5.86
CA LEU A 25 3.82 12.31 -5.36
C LEU A 25 2.79 13.45 -5.30
N LEU A 26 1.56 13.23 -5.80
CA LEU A 26 0.46 14.19 -5.61
C LEU A 26 0.14 14.33 -4.13
N PRO A 27 -0.22 15.55 -3.67
CA PRO A 27 -0.63 15.75 -2.29
C PRO A 27 -1.99 15.12 -2.02
N VAL A 28 -2.11 14.45 -0.88
CA VAL A 28 -3.38 14.07 -0.27
C VAL A 28 -3.44 14.83 1.05
N TYR A 29 -4.19 15.91 1.07
CA TYR A 29 -4.29 16.90 2.12
C TYR A 29 -2.93 17.58 2.41
N ASP A 30 -2.17 17.13 3.41
CA ASP A 30 -0.99 17.79 3.95
C ASP A 30 0.35 17.10 3.63
N LYS A 31 0.31 15.99 2.90
CA LYS A 31 1.52 15.20 2.57
C LYS A 31 1.41 14.47 1.23
N PRO A 32 2.53 14.05 0.62
CA PRO A 32 2.50 13.24 -0.61
C PRO A 32 1.80 11.90 -0.40
N MET A 33 1.08 11.43 -1.41
CA MET A 33 0.33 10.17 -1.39
C MET A 33 1.19 8.97 -1.00
N ILE A 34 2.45 8.91 -1.42
CA ILE A 34 3.38 7.82 -1.09
C ILE A 34 3.63 7.62 0.41
N TYR A 35 3.38 8.64 1.24
CA TYR A 35 3.52 8.54 2.70
C TYR A 35 2.53 7.56 3.31
N TYR A 36 1.35 7.40 2.71
CA TYR A 36 0.32 6.49 3.22
C TYR A 36 0.73 5.01 3.11
N PRO A 37 1.12 4.48 1.94
CA PRO A 37 1.61 3.10 1.86
C PRO A 37 2.95 2.91 2.59
N LEU A 38 3.82 3.93 2.64
CA LEU A 38 5.05 3.88 3.44
C LEU A 38 4.71 3.69 4.93
N ALA A 39 3.74 4.44 5.45
CA ALA A 39 3.28 4.31 6.83
C ALA A 39 2.74 2.91 7.14
N VAL A 40 2.04 2.27 6.20
CA VAL A 40 1.57 0.87 6.34
C VAL A 40 2.74 -0.07 6.57
N LEU A 41 3.80 0.03 5.76
CA LEU A 41 4.99 -0.82 5.90
C LEU A 41 5.72 -0.58 7.24
N LEU A 42 5.85 0.69 7.63
CA LEU A 42 6.45 1.05 8.93
C LEU A 42 5.62 0.50 10.10
N GLU A 43 4.29 0.63 10.05
CA GLU A 43 3.38 0.05 11.07
C GLU A 43 3.41 -1.47 11.09
N ALA A 44 3.66 -2.13 9.97
CA ALA A 44 3.90 -3.57 9.90
C ALA A 44 5.28 -4.00 10.45
N GLY A 45 6.15 -3.05 10.81
CA GLY A 45 7.49 -3.34 11.32
C GLY A 45 8.54 -3.61 10.22
N ILE A 46 8.23 -3.28 8.98
CA ILE A 46 9.07 -3.54 7.81
C ILE A 46 10.03 -2.36 7.60
N ARG A 47 11.34 -2.66 7.50
CA ARG A 47 12.38 -1.66 7.38
C ARG A 47 13.16 -1.71 6.06
N ASP A 48 13.18 -2.85 5.39
CA ASP A 48 13.76 -2.99 4.06
C ASP A 48 12.64 -2.84 3.03
N ILE A 49 12.68 -1.75 2.26
CA ILE A 49 11.58 -1.30 1.40
C ILE A 49 12.11 -1.07 -0.02
N LEU A 50 11.43 -1.65 -0.99
CA LEU A 50 11.61 -1.36 -2.40
C LEU A 50 10.44 -0.50 -2.90
N ILE A 51 10.73 0.61 -3.55
CA ILE A 51 9.72 1.43 -4.25
C ILE A 51 9.90 1.21 -5.76
N ILE A 52 8.87 0.65 -6.39
CA ILE A 52 8.85 0.45 -7.84
C ILE A 52 8.17 1.66 -8.48
N ILE A 53 8.91 2.37 -9.32
CA ILE A 53 8.56 3.67 -9.88
C ILE A 53 8.50 3.62 -11.42
N PRO A 54 7.82 4.58 -12.09
CA PRO A 54 7.89 4.66 -13.54
C PRO A 54 9.23 5.23 -13.99
N PRO A 55 9.62 5.02 -15.28
CA PRO A 55 10.86 5.54 -15.84
C PRO A 55 10.97 7.07 -15.72
N GLY A 56 12.14 7.56 -15.32
CA GLY A 56 12.45 8.99 -15.24
C GLY A 56 11.97 9.70 -13.97
N GLU A 57 11.35 8.98 -13.02
CA GLU A 57 10.82 9.55 -11.78
C GLU A 57 11.73 9.33 -10.56
N GLU A 58 12.93 8.75 -10.73
CA GLU A 58 13.88 8.44 -9.63
C GLU A 58 14.25 9.68 -8.84
N GLY A 59 14.54 10.77 -9.53
CA GLY A 59 14.96 12.03 -8.93
C GLY A 59 13.93 12.61 -7.94
N PRO A 60 12.67 12.78 -8.31
CA PRO A 60 11.62 13.24 -7.39
C PRO A 60 11.42 12.36 -6.16
N PHE A 61 11.37 11.03 -6.33
CA PHE A 61 11.22 10.10 -5.20
C PHE A 61 12.45 10.14 -4.27
N TYR A 62 13.66 10.15 -4.84
CA TYR A 62 14.87 10.21 -4.05
C TYR A 62 15.02 11.55 -3.29
N ARG A 63 14.60 12.68 -3.88
CA ARG A 63 14.57 13.98 -3.15
C ARG A 63 13.61 13.95 -1.97
N LEU A 64 12.50 13.22 -2.07
CA LEU A 64 11.50 13.13 -1.01
C LEU A 64 11.91 12.18 0.12
N LEU A 65 12.33 10.96 -0.23
CA LEU A 65 12.50 9.85 0.71
C LEU A 65 13.97 9.44 0.90
N GLY A 66 14.86 9.81 -0.04
CA GLY A 66 16.27 9.43 -0.04
C GLY A 66 16.44 7.91 0.00
N SER A 67 17.42 7.44 0.76
CA SER A 67 17.63 6.02 1.05
C SER A 67 16.88 5.52 2.30
N GLY A 68 15.95 6.32 2.85
CA GLY A 68 15.20 5.97 4.05
C GLY A 68 15.89 6.25 5.38
N GLY A 69 17.16 6.68 5.36
CA GLY A 69 17.94 6.90 6.58
C GLY A 69 17.33 7.94 7.55
N ARG A 70 16.58 8.91 7.04
CA ARG A 70 15.82 9.87 7.87
C ARG A 70 14.77 9.19 8.77
N LEU A 71 14.21 8.07 8.33
CA LEU A 71 13.22 7.28 9.05
C LEU A 71 13.80 6.04 9.72
N GLY A 72 15.13 5.85 9.66
CA GLY A 72 15.81 4.68 10.22
C GLY A 72 15.48 3.38 9.48
N VAL A 73 15.18 3.45 8.19
CA VAL A 73 14.87 2.32 7.32
C VAL A 73 15.76 2.33 6.07
N ASN A 74 15.73 1.26 5.27
CA ASN A 74 16.42 1.16 4.01
C ASN A 74 15.41 1.23 2.86
N ILE A 75 15.54 2.23 1.98
CA ILE A 75 14.72 2.37 0.79
C ILE A 75 15.60 2.21 -0.44
N THR A 76 15.20 1.32 -1.33
CA THR A 76 15.76 1.13 -2.67
C THR A 76 14.70 1.38 -3.73
N TYR A 77 15.12 1.58 -4.96
CA TYR A 77 14.25 1.93 -6.07
C TYR A 77 14.52 1.02 -7.25
N GLU A 78 13.46 0.56 -7.91
CA GLU A 78 13.49 -0.15 -9.18
C GLU A 78 12.48 0.46 -10.14
N VAL A 79 12.73 0.30 -11.44
CA VAL A 79 11.88 0.88 -12.48
C VAL A 79 10.99 -0.19 -13.09
N GLN A 80 9.69 0.09 -13.20
CA GLN A 80 8.79 -0.68 -14.04
C GLN A 80 8.68 0.00 -15.42
N GLU A 81 9.44 -0.48 -16.40
CA GLU A 81 9.51 0.09 -17.74
C GLU A 81 8.17 0.03 -18.48
N VAL A 82 7.43 -1.04 -18.30
CA VAL A 82 6.12 -1.27 -18.88
C VAL A 82 5.14 -1.70 -17.80
N ALA A 83 3.98 -1.06 -17.76
CA ALA A 83 2.92 -1.41 -16.82
C ALA A 83 2.29 -2.77 -17.22
N ARG A 84 2.82 -3.86 -16.68
CA ARG A 84 2.39 -5.25 -16.96
C ARG A 84 1.48 -5.84 -15.88
N GLY A 85 0.93 -5.01 -15.01
CA GLY A 85 0.06 -5.46 -13.92
C GLY A 85 0.74 -5.42 -12.55
N ILE A 86 -0.06 -5.70 -11.51
CA ILE A 86 0.41 -5.59 -10.11
C ILE A 86 1.38 -6.74 -9.77
N ALA A 87 1.13 -7.95 -10.25
CA ALA A 87 1.99 -9.10 -9.95
C ALA A 87 3.40 -8.96 -10.56
N ASP A 88 3.58 -8.11 -11.59
CA ASP A 88 4.90 -7.80 -12.15
C ASP A 88 5.86 -7.17 -11.12
N ALA A 89 5.31 -6.49 -10.10
CA ALA A 89 6.10 -5.95 -9.00
C ALA A 89 6.89 -7.04 -8.25
N LEU A 90 6.35 -8.25 -8.16
CA LEU A 90 7.01 -9.40 -7.51
C LEU A 90 8.18 -9.92 -8.36
N LEU A 91 8.07 -9.83 -9.69
CA LEU A 91 9.13 -10.21 -10.62
C LEU A 91 10.26 -9.18 -10.62
N ILE A 92 9.93 -7.89 -10.73
CA ILE A 92 10.90 -6.78 -10.64
C ILE A 92 11.63 -6.83 -9.30
N GLY A 93 10.88 -7.02 -8.21
CA GLY A 93 11.41 -7.10 -6.86
C GLY A 93 12.06 -8.43 -6.49
N SER A 94 12.12 -9.43 -7.37
CA SER A 94 12.52 -10.80 -7.02
C SER A 94 13.91 -10.88 -6.41
N GLN A 95 14.88 -10.12 -6.93
CA GLN A 95 16.23 -10.06 -6.38
C GLN A 95 16.24 -9.38 -5.00
N PHE A 96 15.47 -8.31 -4.82
CA PHE A 96 15.31 -7.64 -3.54
C PHE A 96 14.62 -8.56 -2.52
N ILE A 97 13.55 -9.26 -2.88
CA ILE A 97 12.87 -10.21 -2.01
C ILE A 97 13.83 -11.31 -1.55
N GLY A 98 14.62 -11.88 -2.46
CA GLY A 98 15.53 -12.99 -2.14
C GLY A 98 14.77 -14.18 -1.56
N ASN A 99 15.12 -14.57 -0.34
CA ASN A 99 14.46 -15.68 0.39
C ASN A 99 13.48 -15.21 1.46
N ASP A 100 13.16 -13.91 1.51
CA ASP A 100 12.27 -13.34 2.50
C ASP A 100 10.79 -13.43 2.04
N ASP A 101 9.89 -13.38 3.02
CA ASP A 101 8.49 -13.06 2.77
C ASP A 101 8.35 -11.60 2.35
N VAL A 102 7.24 -11.25 1.70
CA VAL A 102 7.02 -9.90 1.18
C VAL A 102 5.65 -9.35 1.52
N CYS A 103 5.61 -8.08 1.89
CA CYS A 103 4.41 -7.26 1.92
C CYS A 103 4.41 -6.34 0.71
N LEU A 104 3.39 -6.47 -0.15
CA LEU A 104 3.18 -5.60 -1.31
C LEU A 104 2.03 -4.63 -1.00
N VAL A 105 2.26 -3.34 -1.20
CA VAL A 105 1.25 -2.30 -1.05
C VAL A 105 1.21 -1.41 -2.28
N LEU A 106 -0.01 -1.00 -2.70
CA LEU A 106 -0.17 -0.11 -3.84
C LEU A 106 0.07 1.35 -3.44
N GLY A 107 0.78 2.08 -4.28
CA GLY A 107 1.25 3.45 -4.04
C GLY A 107 0.16 4.52 -3.95
N ASP A 108 -1.09 4.17 -4.24
CA ASP A 108 -2.26 5.05 -4.24
C ASP A 108 -3.36 4.63 -3.26
N ASN A 109 -3.08 3.64 -2.41
CA ASN A 109 -4.02 3.16 -1.41
C ASN A 109 -3.75 3.80 -0.04
N ILE A 110 -4.81 4.27 0.59
CA ILE A 110 -4.82 4.86 1.93
C ILE A 110 -5.57 3.94 2.85
N PHE A 111 -4.93 3.51 3.94
CA PHE A 111 -5.51 2.67 4.97
C PHE A 111 -5.49 3.40 6.30
N TYR A 112 -6.62 3.46 6.98
CA TYR A 112 -6.71 4.07 8.30
C TYR A 112 -7.74 3.39 9.18
N SER A 113 -7.34 3.06 10.40
CA SER A 113 -8.19 2.69 11.52
C SER A 113 -7.36 2.77 12.81
N LEU A 114 -7.97 3.11 13.92
CA LEU A 114 -7.34 3.01 15.25
C LEU A 114 -6.95 1.56 15.61
N LYS A 115 -7.60 0.57 14.96
CA LYS A 115 -7.33 -0.87 15.14
C LYS A 115 -6.34 -1.41 14.09
N PHE A 116 -5.79 -0.57 13.20
CA PHE A 116 -5.01 -1.04 12.06
C PHE A 116 -3.82 -1.91 12.46
N GLY A 117 -3.09 -1.54 13.50
CA GLY A 117 -1.99 -2.37 14.02
C GLY A 117 -2.42 -3.78 14.43
N GLY A 118 -3.66 -3.97 14.87
CA GLY A 118 -4.24 -5.29 15.17
C GLY A 118 -4.44 -6.14 13.92
N TYR A 119 -4.96 -5.55 12.85
CA TYR A 119 -5.12 -6.23 11.55
C TYR A 119 -3.77 -6.60 10.92
N LEU A 120 -2.79 -5.69 10.97
CA LEU A 120 -1.43 -5.98 10.49
C LEU A 120 -0.78 -7.10 11.30
N LYS A 121 -0.95 -7.10 12.63
CA LYS A 121 -0.46 -8.19 13.48
C LYS A 121 -1.10 -9.53 13.15
N GLN A 122 -2.40 -9.55 12.87
CA GLN A 122 -3.11 -10.75 12.44
C GLN A 122 -2.54 -11.26 11.10
N ALA A 123 -2.35 -10.38 10.11
CA ALA A 123 -1.76 -10.76 8.82
C ALA A 123 -0.35 -11.34 8.98
N LEU A 124 0.48 -10.74 9.83
CA LEU A 124 1.86 -11.19 10.08
C LEU A 124 1.97 -12.50 10.89
N GLN A 125 0.86 -13.00 11.47
CA GLN A 125 0.84 -14.31 12.13
C GLN A 125 0.79 -15.47 11.13
N HIS A 126 0.27 -15.22 9.91
CA HIS A 126 0.25 -16.19 8.82
C HIS A 126 1.60 -16.20 8.12
N ARG A 127 2.48 -17.16 8.47
CA ARG A 127 3.83 -17.25 7.93
C ARG A 127 3.93 -18.10 6.66
N GLU A 128 2.91 -18.90 6.38
CA GLU A 128 2.82 -19.75 5.19
C GLU A 128 1.63 -19.28 4.35
N GLY A 129 1.82 -19.21 3.05
CA GLY A 129 0.81 -18.81 2.12
C GLY A 129 0.65 -17.29 1.97
N ALA A 130 -0.57 -16.86 1.71
CA ALA A 130 -0.96 -15.47 1.52
C ALA A 130 -1.96 -15.00 2.56
N CYS A 131 -1.80 -13.75 3.01
CA CYS A 131 -2.83 -13.06 3.77
C CYS A 131 -3.20 -11.75 3.07
N VAL A 132 -4.48 -11.59 2.77
CA VAL A 132 -5.05 -10.40 2.14
C VAL A 132 -6.23 -9.89 2.98
N PHE A 133 -6.74 -8.71 2.62
CA PHE A 133 -7.86 -8.12 3.35
C PHE A 133 -9.13 -8.15 2.50
N GLY A 134 -10.28 -8.32 3.15
CA GLY A 134 -11.59 -8.17 2.54
C GLY A 134 -12.25 -6.88 3.04
N TYR A 135 -12.54 -5.95 2.14
CA TYR A 135 -13.18 -4.68 2.45
C TYR A 135 -14.52 -4.54 1.74
N TYR A 136 -15.56 -4.13 2.47
CA TYR A 136 -16.90 -3.99 1.90
C TYR A 136 -17.05 -2.65 1.17
N VAL A 137 -17.54 -2.70 -0.08
CA VAL A 137 -17.86 -1.52 -0.90
C VAL A 137 -19.25 -1.67 -1.53
N ASP A 138 -19.88 -0.54 -1.84
CA ASP A 138 -21.22 -0.57 -2.49
C ASP A 138 -21.13 -1.02 -3.95
N ASP A 139 -20.07 -0.62 -4.68
CA ASP A 139 -19.82 -1.06 -6.05
C ASP A 139 -18.44 -1.71 -6.19
N PRO A 140 -18.37 -3.06 -6.22
CA PRO A 140 -17.08 -3.78 -6.26
C PRO A 140 -16.52 -3.98 -7.68
N ARG A 141 -17.22 -3.58 -8.74
CA ARG A 141 -16.91 -3.93 -10.14
C ARG A 141 -15.54 -3.45 -10.66
N ALA A 142 -14.92 -2.50 -9.97
CA ALA A 142 -13.60 -1.97 -10.37
C ALA A 142 -12.42 -2.74 -9.76
N PHE A 143 -12.66 -3.75 -8.93
CA PHE A 143 -11.67 -4.38 -8.05
C PHE A 143 -11.69 -5.91 -8.15
N GLY A 144 -10.71 -6.57 -7.57
CA GLY A 144 -10.76 -7.99 -7.30
C GLY A 144 -11.81 -8.28 -6.23
N VAL A 145 -12.81 -9.09 -6.55
CA VAL A 145 -13.96 -9.40 -5.67
C VAL A 145 -13.78 -10.77 -5.05
N VAL A 146 -13.91 -10.87 -3.73
CA VAL A 146 -13.85 -12.13 -2.98
C VAL A 146 -15.23 -12.52 -2.47
N GLU A 147 -15.61 -13.80 -2.69
CA GLU A 147 -16.83 -14.40 -2.16
C GLU A 147 -16.49 -15.27 -0.95
N PHE A 148 -17.39 -15.30 0.03
CA PHE A 148 -17.24 -16.09 1.25
C PHE A 148 -18.36 -17.11 1.41
N ASP A 149 -18.04 -18.28 1.95
CA ASP A 149 -19.04 -19.25 2.41
C ASP A 149 -19.67 -18.84 3.76
N ALA A 150 -20.63 -19.64 4.21
CA ALA A 150 -21.30 -19.42 5.49
C ALA A 150 -20.37 -19.50 6.73
N GLN A 151 -19.19 -20.10 6.57
CA GLN A 151 -18.15 -20.19 7.60
C GLN A 151 -17.15 -19.02 7.51
N GLY A 152 -17.31 -18.11 6.53
CA GLY A 152 -16.45 -16.96 6.32
C GLY A 152 -15.14 -17.27 5.60
N ARG A 153 -15.01 -18.44 4.96
CA ARG A 153 -13.84 -18.81 4.14
C ARG A 153 -14.03 -18.26 2.73
N ALA A 154 -12.95 -17.78 2.12
CA ALA A 154 -12.96 -17.36 0.72
C ALA A 154 -13.17 -18.58 -0.19
N VAL A 155 -14.16 -18.51 -1.08
CA VAL A 155 -14.53 -19.62 -2.00
C VAL A 155 -14.38 -19.24 -3.46
N SER A 156 -14.37 -17.97 -3.79
CA SER A 156 -14.04 -17.50 -5.13
C SER A 156 -13.41 -16.12 -5.10
N ILE A 157 -12.55 -15.82 -6.08
CA ILE A 157 -12.01 -14.50 -6.34
C ILE A 157 -12.12 -14.24 -7.84
N GLU A 158 -12.58 -13.03 -8.22
CA GLU A 158 -12.73 -12.65 -9.62
C GLU A 158 -12.25 -11.20 -9.83
N GLU A 159 -11.38 -10.99 -10.83
CA GLU A 159 -10.87 -9.66 -11.17
C GLU A 159 -11.90 -8.87 -11.96
N LYS A 160 -12.34 -7.73 -11.44
CA LYS A 160 -13.26 -6.78 -12.08
C LYS A 160 -14.48 -7.44 -12.73
N PRO A 161 -15.26 -8.23 -11.98
CA PRO A 161 -16.37 -8.98 -12.53
C PRO A 161 -17.47 -8.05 -13.05
N ARG A 162 -18.06 -8.40 -14.20
CA ARG A 162 -19.26 -7.70 -14.69
C ARG A 162 -20.48 -7.90 -13.76
N TYR A 163 -20.55 -9.09 -13.16
CA TYR A 163 -21.63 -9.50 -12.24
C TYR A 163 -20.99 -10.02 -10.95
N PRO A 164 -20.66 -9.12 -10.00
CA PRO A 164 -19.97 -9.50 -8.77
C PRO A 164 -20.84 -10.38 -7.89
N LYS A 165 -20.24 -11.43 -7.31
CA LYS A 165 -20.93 -12.37 -6.41
C LYS A 165 -20.97 -11.88 -4.98
N SER A 166 -20.21 -10.85 -4.66
CA SER A 166 -20.11 -10.26 -3.33
C SER A 166 -19.76 -8.78 -3.42
N ASN A 167 -19.95 -8.05 -2.32
CA ASN A 167 -19.50 -6.66 -2.17
C ASN A 167 -18.15 -6.54 -1.46
N TYR A 168 -17.49 -7.66 -1.17
CA TYR A 168 -16.16 -7.63 -0.60
C TYR A 168 -15.11 -7.60 -1.69
N ILE A 169 -14.22 -6.61 -1.61
CA ILE A 169 -13.06 -6.48 -2.50
C ILE A 169 -11.77 -6.80 -1.76
N ILE A 170 -10.72 -7.08 -2.52
CA ILE A 170 -9.35 -7.18 -2.00
C ILE A 170 -8.64 -5.85 -2.29
N PRO A 171 -8.43 -4.98 -1.27
CA PRO A 171 -7.68 -3.74 -1.44
C PRO A 171 -6.19 -4.00 -1.64
N GLY A 172 -5.46 -2.97 -2.07
CA GLY A 172 -4.06 -3.07 -2.48
C GLY A 172 -3.05 -3.23 -1.34
N LEU A 173 -3.24 -4.22 -0.48
CA LEU A 173 -2.31 -4.62 0.58
C LEU A 173 -2.29 -6.13 0.72
N TYR A 174 -1.13 -6.72 0.49
CA TYR A 174 -0.94 -8.17 0.38
C TYR A 174 0.28 -8.62 1.18
N PHE A 175 0.16 -9.73 1.89
CA PHE A 175 1.24 -10.40 2.60
C PHE A 175 1.41 -11.79 2.00
N TYR A 176 2.62 -12.10 1.56
CA TYR A 176 2.93 -13.34 0.88
C TYR A 176 4.18 -13.99 1.48
N ASP A 177 4.21 -15.31 1.55
CA ASP A 177 5.44 -16.05 1.75
C ASP A 177 6.32 -15.99 0.49
N ASN A 178 7.54 -16.48 0.58
CA ASN A 178 8.51 -16.41 -0.51
C ASN A 178 8.09 -17.15 -1.78
N SER A 179 7.19 -18.14 -1.71
CA SER A 179 6.73 -18.89 -2.86
C SER A 179 6.01 -18.02 -3.89
N VAL A 180 5.58 -16.83 -3.50
CA VAL A 180 4.92 -15.85 -4.40
C VAL A 180 5.76 -15.49 -5.61
N VAL A 181 7.10 -15.47 -5.48
CA VAL A 181 7.99 -15.13 -6.61
C VAL A 181 7.90 -16.19 -7.71
N GLU A 182 7.83 -17.46 -7.33
CA GLU A 182 7.66 -18.54 -8.30
C GLU A 182 6.25 -18.58 -8.88
N ILE A 183 5.23 -18.33 -8.05
CA ILE A 183 3.85 -18.19 -8.53
C ILE A 183 3.79 -17.09 -9.60
N ALA A 184 4.35 -15.89 -9.32
CA ALA A 184 4.34 -14.78 -10.24
C ALA A 184 5.08 -15.09 -11.57
N ARG A 185 6.16 -15.88 -11.54
CA ARG A 185 6.90 -16.32 -12.74
C ARG A 185 6.08 -17.21 -13.67
N ASN A 186 5.15 -17.96 -13.10
CA ASN A 186 4.33 -18.92 -13.84
C ASN A 186 2.97 -18.34 -14.27
N LEU A 187 2.70 -17.06 -14.00
CA LEU A 187 1.49 -16.39 -14.45
C LEU A 187 1.53 -16.12 -15.95
N GLU A 188 0.40 -16.29 -16.59
CA GLU A 188 0.17 -15.82 -17.96
C GLU A 188 -0.58 -14.48 -17.91
N PRO A 189 -0.29 -13.55 -18.85
CA PRO A 189 -1.03 -12.31 -18.95
C PRO A 189 -2.51 -12.54 -19.20
N SER A 190 -3.36 -11.81 -18.51
CA SER A 190 -4.80 -11.81 -18.72
C SER A 190 -5.19 -11.29 -20.12
N ALA A 191 -6.48 -11.34 -20.46
CA ALA A 191 -7.02 -10.74 -21.69
C ALA A 191 -6.71 -9.21 -21.81
N ARG A 192 -6.35 -8.57 -20.68
CA ARG A 192 -5.92 -7.15 -20.64
C ARG A 192 -4.41 -6.98 -20.89
N GLY A 193 -3.66 -8.08 -21.00
CA GLY A 193 -2.20 -8.09 -21.12
C GLY A 193 -1.49 -7.83 -19.79
N GLU A 194 -2.18 -7.98 -18.65
CA GLU A 194 -1.64 -7.73 -17.33
C GLU A 194 -1.40 -9.04 -16.55
N LEU A 195 -0.33 -9.11 -15.77
CA LEU A 195 -0.11 -10.12 -14.74
C LEU A 195 -0.94 -9.71 -13.52
N GLU A 196 -2.08 -10.40 -13.34
CA GLU A 196 -3.05 -10.01 -12.34
C GLU A 196 -2.63 -10.48 -10.95
N ILE A 197 -2.73 -9.62 -9.95
CA ILE A 197 -2.52 -10.02 -8.57
C ILE A 197 -3.63 -10.96 -8.09
N THR A 198 -4.80 -10.88 -8.70
CA THR A 198 -5.92 -11.78 -8.46
C THR A 198 -5.55 -13.23 -8.80
N ASP A 199 -4.77 -13.47 -9.87
CA ASP A 199 -4.33 -14.81 -10.24
C ASP A 199 -3.30 -15.38 -9.26
N VAL A 200 -2.44 -14.53 -8.68
CA VAL A 200 -1.58 -14.91 -7.54
C VAL A 200 -2.44 -15.38 -6.35
N ASN A 201 -3.45 -14.61 -5.98
CA ASN A 201 -4.34 -14.95 -4.87
C ASN A 201 -5.16 -16.24 -5.16
N LEU A 202 -5.58 -16.44 -6.41
CA LEU A 202 -6.26 -17.66 -6.85
C LEU A 202 -5.37 -18.90 -6.72
N GLU A 203 -4.08 -18.78 -7.04
CA GLU A 203 -3.14 -19.88 -6.87
C GLU A 203 -2.96 -20.26 -5.39
N TYR A 204 -2.84 -19.28 -4.49
CA TYR A 204 -2.84 -19.54 -3.04
C TYR A 204 -4.16 -20.13 -2.56
N MET A 205 -5.28 -19.69 -3.10
CA MET A 205 -6.59 -20.27 -2.77
C MET A 205 -6.70 -21.75 -3.20
N ARG A 206 -6.18 -22.11 -4.40
CA ARG A 206 -6.12 -23.50 -4.86
C ARG A 206 -5.25 -24.40 -3.98
N ARG A 207 -4.20 -23.82 -3.39
CA ARG A 207 -3.30 -24.52 -2.43
C ARG A 207 -3.89 -24.56 -1.03
N GLU A 208 -5.07 -24.02 -0.79
CA GLU A 208 -5.68 -23.84 0.54
C GLU A 208 -4.80 -23.01 1.51
N GLN A 209 -4.00 -22.09 0.96
CA GLN A 209 -3.04 -21.25 1.66
C GLN A 209 -3.40 -19.77 1.61
N LEU A 210 -4.63 -19.40 1.22
CA LEU A 210 -5.10 -18.01 1.23
C LEU A 210 -5.91 -17.72 2.49
N HIS A 211 -5.46 -16.73 3.23
CA HIS A 211 -6.17 -16.18 4.38
C HIS A 211 -6.74 -14.80 4.02
N VAL A 212 -8.02 -14.57 4.31
CA VAL A 212 -8.67 -13.27 4.09
C VAL A 212 -9.15 -12.70 5.41
N VAL A 213 -8.55 -11.60 5.84
CA VAL A 213 -8.94 -10.86 7.04
C VAL A 213 -9.98 -9.82 6.66
N LYS A 214 -11.21 -9.96 7.18
CA LYS A 214 -12.27 -8.97 6.94
C LYS A 214 -12.02 -7.73 7.78
N LEU A 215 -11.98 -6.58 7.12
CA LEU A 215 -11.89 -5.28 7.78
C LEU A 215 -13.28 -4.86 8.27
N ASP A 216 -13.34 -4.26 9.46
CA ASP A 216 -14.57 -3.74 10.06
C ASP A 216 -15.14 -2.55 9.25
N ARG A 217 -16.40 -2.22 9.48
CA ARG A 217 -17.08 -1.09 8.78
C ARG A 217 -16.52 0.29 9.14
N ASP A 218 -15.86 0.41 10.30
CA ASP A 218 -15.19 1.63 10.76
C ASP A 218 -13.77 1.79 10.19
N PHE A 219 -13.30 0.80 9.43
CA PHE A 219 -12.05 0.89 8.70
C PHE A 219 -12.19 1.79 7.49
N VAL A 220 -11.26 2.69 7.28
CA VAL A 220 -11.21 3.58 6.11
C VAL A 220 -10.18 3.07 5.13
N TRP A 221 -10.66 2.70 3.94
CA TRP A 221 -9.83 2.45 2.78
C TRP A 221 -10.25 3.38 1.64
N LEU A 222 -9.28 4.03 1.02
CA LEU A 222 -9.50 4.98 -0.06
C LEU A 222 -8.55 4.65 -1.22
N ASP A 223 -9.12 4.64 -2.43
CA ASP A 223 -8.37 4.57 -3.70
C ASP A 223 -8.40 5.95 -4.36
N ALA A 224 -7.28 6.64 -4.36
CA ALA A 224 -7.13 7.97 -4.95
C ALA A 224 -6.91 7.87 -6.48
N GLY A 225 -7.73 7.07 -7.18
CA GLY A 225 -7.59 6.74 -8.60
C GLY A 225 -8.15 7.76 -9.59
N THR A 226 -9.05 8.64 -9.16
CA THR A 226 -9.71 9.68 -9.96
C THR A 226 -9.61 11.03 -9.27
N ALA A 227 -9.91 12.14 -9.98
CA ALA A 227 -9.91 13.48 -9.39
C ALA A 227 -10.89 13.58 -8.22
N ASP A 228 -12.09 13.00 -8.35
CA ASP A 228 -13.10 13.02 -7.29
C ASP A 228 -12.67 12.18 -6.10
N SER A 229 -12.12 10.98 -6.32
CA SER A 229 -11.64 10.14 -5.21
C SER A 229 -10.39 10.73 -4.54
N LEU A 230 -9.51 11.42 -5.26
CA LEU A 230 -8.37 12.15 -4.70
C LEU A 230 -8.84 13.31 -3.79
N LEU A 231 -9.80 14.10 -4.26
CA LEU A 231 -10.41 15.19 -3.47
C LEU A 231 -11.09 14.63 -2.22
N TYR A 232 -11.91 13.59 -2.37
CA TYR A 232 -12.59 12.93 -1.26
C TYR A 232 -11.58 12.39 -0.23
N SER A 233 -10.50 11.74 -0.70
CA SER A 233 -9.44 11.23 0.16
C SER A 233 -8.78 12.36 0.99
N ALA A 234 -8.48 13.50 0.35
CA ALA A 234 -7.90 14.63 1.05
C ALA A 234 -8.86 15.24 2.11
N GLN A 235 -10.15 15.32 1.79
CA GLN A 235 -11.18 15.81 2.71
C GLN A 235 -11.37 14.84 3.90
N GLU A 236 -11.36 13.54 3.65
CA GLU A 236 -11.54 12.54 4.68
C GLU A 236 -10.33 12.48 5.62
N VAL A 237 -9.10 12.52 5.10
CA VAL A 237 -7.89 12.65 5.91
C VAL A 237 -7.96 13.89 6.80
N LYS A 238 -8.29 15.05 6.23
CA LYS A 238 -8.45 16.29 7.00
C LYS A 238 -9.51 16.13 8.09
N ARG A 239 -10.68 15.61 7.75
CA ARG A 239 -11.79 15.42 8.70
C ARG A 239 -11.37 14.58 9.91
N VAL A 240 -10.66 13.47 9.66
CA VAL A 240 -10.21 12.60 10.74
C VAL A 240 -9.12 13.27 11.58
N GLN A 241 -8.14 13.92 10.96
CA GLN A 241 -7.07 14.62 11.70
C GLN A 241 -7.64 15.77 12.56
N ASP A 242 -8.58 16.56 12.02
CA ASP A 242 -9.25 17.62 12.77
C ASP A 242 -10.07 17.09 13.97
N ALA A 243 -10.74 15.94 13.79
CA ALA A 243 -11.59 15.38 14.81
C ALA A 243 -10.80 14.65 15.93
N THR A 244 -9.64 14.10 15.63
CA THR A 244 -8.89 13.24 16.54
C THR A 244 -7.61 13.88 17.07
N GLY A 245 -7.06 14.90 16.38
CA GLY A 245 -5.73 15.45 16.62
C GLY A 245 -4.58 14.51 16.21
N ILE A 246 -4.90 13.33 15.66
CA ILE A 246 -3.90 12.32 15.25
C ILE A 246 -3.63 12.45 13.75
N TYR A 247 -2.37 12.59 13.37
CA TYR A 247 -1.98 12.64 11.97
C TYR A 247 -2.01 11.25 11.34
N ILE A 248 -2.82 11.10 10.29
CA ILE A 248 -2.87 9.85 9.53
C ILE A 248 -1.57 9.72 8.74
N ALA A 249 -0.95 8.53 8.80
CA ALA A 249 0.23 8.19 8.02
C ALA A 249 1.36 9.23 8.17
N CYS A 250 1.77 9.53 9.42
CA CYS A 250 2.96 10.30 9.72
C CYS A 250 4.16 9.34 9.85
N PRO A 251 5.02 9.19 8.81
CA PRO A 251 6.12 8.23 8.85
C PRO A 251 7.11 8.51 9.98
N GLU A 252 7.37 9.78 10.31
CA GLU A 252 8.28 10.19 11.37
C GLU A 252 7.77 9.77 12.75
N GLU A 253 6.47 9.96 13.02
CA GLU A 253 5.84 9.50 14.26
C GLU A 253 5.91 7.98 14.39
N ILE A 254 5.57 7.26 13.32
CA ILE A 254 5.61 5.80 13.33
C ILE A 254 7.04 5.31 13.56
N ALA A 255 8.01 5.87 12.86
CA ALA A 255 9.42 5.53 13.02
C ALA A 255 9.92 5.79 14.44
N TYR A 256 9.49 6.90 15.05
CA TYR A 256 9.80 7.23 16.46
C TYR A 256 9.15 6.24 17.43
N ARG A 257 7.84 5.99 17.32
CA ARG A 257 7.11 5.03 18.16
C ARG A 257 7.66 3.60 18.05
N ARG A 258 8.18 3.25 16.88
CA ARG A 258 8.84 1.95 16.61
C ARG A 258 10.29 1.91 17.07
N GLY A 259 10.87 3.02 17.52
CA GLY A 259 12.27 3.10 17.94
C GLY A 259 13.28 3.03 16.77
N TYR A 260 12.85 3.36 15.54
CA TYR A 260 13.74 3.42 14.37
C TYR A 260 14.55 4.71 14.35
N ILE A 261 13.98 5.78 14.89
CA ILE A 261 14.63 7.08 15.12
C ILE A 261 14.42 7.53 16.56
N ASP A 262 15.30 8.38 17.05
CA ASP A 262 15.23 8.96 18.38
C ASP A 262 14.49 10.33 18.36
N GLN A 263 14.15 10.84 19.55
CA GLN A 263 13.47 12.13 19.71
C GLN A 263 14.29 13.28 19.11
N LYS A 264 15.61 13.25 19.21
CA LYS A 264 16.48 14.27 18.63
C LYS A 264 16.31 14.35 17.10
N THR A 265 16.16 13.20 16.46
CA THR A 265 15.91 13.12 15.02
C THR A 265 14.53 13.67 14.66
N VAL A 266 13.48 13.34 15.44
CA VAL A 266 12.13 13.90 15.24
C VAL A 266 12.16 15.42 15.36
N LEU A 267 12.77 15.97 16.40
CA LEU A 267 12.87 17.44 16.60
C LEU A 267 13.65 18.14 15.47
N ARG A 268 14.67 17.47 14.90
CA ARG A 268 15.36 17.98 13.71
C ARG A 268 14.43 18.05 12.50
N HIS A 269 13.62 17.03 12.27
CA HIS A 269 12.62 17.00 11.18
C HIS A 269 11.54 18.07 11.41
N ALA A 270 11.09 18.24 12.64
CA ALA A 270 10.15 19.30 13.00
C ALA A 270 10.70 20.69 12.68
N ALA A 271 11.97 20.97 13.05
CA ALA A 271 12.62 22.25 12.79
C ALA A 271 12.77 22.56 11.28
N GLU A 272 12.96 21.55 10.43
CA GLU A 272 12.96 21.73 8.96
C GLU A 272 11.58 22.11 8.41
N LEU A 273 10.50 21.85 9.17
CA LEU A 273 9.10 22.05 8.80
C LEU A 273 8.39 23.06 9.71
N ASP A 274 9.14 23.93 10.40
CA ASP A 274 8.68 24.85 11.46
C ASP A 274 7.50 25.75 11.06
N LYS A 275 7.36 26.06 9.76
CA LYS A 275 6.28 26.88 9.20
C LYS A 275 4.99 26.12 8.91
N THR A 276 4.98 24.81 9.11
CA THR A 276 3.83 23.95 8.76
C THR A 276 3.13 23.40 10.01
N LEU A 277 1.85 23.05 9.86
CA LEU A 277 1.13 22.33 10.92
C LEU A 277 1.74 20.94 11.17
N TYR A 278 2.26 20.32 10.12
CA TYR A 278 2.94 19.03 10.21
C TYR A 278 4.20 19.10 11.09
N GLY A 279 5.04 20.12 10.89
CA GLY A 279 6.22 20.36 11.74
C GLY A 279 5.86 20.60 13.21
N ARG A 280 4.83 21.43 13.48
CA ARG A 280 4.33 21.66 14.85
C ARG A 280 3.80 20.38 15.49
N TYR A 281 3.16 19.50 14.73
CA TYR A 281 2.75 18.18 15.23
C TYR A 281 3.95 17.36 15.67
N LEU A 282 5.01 17.31 14.86
CA LEU A 282 6.24 16.56 15.19
C LEU A 282 6.94 17.12 16.45
N GLU A 283 6.85 18.43 16.71
CA GLU A 283 7.40 19.04 17.94
C GLU A 283 6.70 18.54 19.22
N CYS A 284 5.46 18.08 19.10
CA CYS A 284 4.64 17.60 20.21
C CYS A 284 4.80 16.10 20.50
N LEU A 285 5.56 15.36 19.69
CA LEU A 285 5.86 13.94 19.90
C LEU A 285 6.96 13.74 20.94
#